data_88c65f27d656d9f9a29f63d20ca0217d
#
_entry.id   88c65f27d656d9f9a29f63d20ca0217d
#
_cell.length_a   1.000
_cell.length_b   1.000
_cell.length_c   1.000
_cell.angle_alpha   90.00
_cell.angle_beta   90.00
_cell.angle_gamma   90.00
#
_symmetry.space_group_name_H-M   'P 1'
#
loop_
_entity.id
_entity.type
_entity.pdbx_description
1 polymer ?
#
loop_
_entity_poly.entity_id
_entity_poly.type
_entity_poly.pdbx_seq_one_letter_code
_entity_poly.pdbx_strand_id
1 'polypeptide(L)'
;MTDPVPGVCYSGFRRGQSPKSGVFPTREQVLEDLRLLADLGFRRLRMYEPNRHAEMTLELIAAEGLPLRVMLGIDPAAEYHNPGCPWTPEPLAGERYAENARRNDAQLARLLELAGRYEKHMLALSVGNENRPSWGADLVTAERLCAFARRLKAGSGLPVGYCEGAWEWPGLAELASELDFIGVHSYPQWNRVPLREAIGHMERDLERVSAALPGRKLVVTEFGWATESDSPQMLTREASEPSQAEYLKAALRRMRDAGVPCFIFEAFDEPWKGGSSGSEPEKHWGLFREDRSGKIVVGEIGKWL
;
A
#
# COMPACT_ATOMS: atom_id res chain seq x y z
N MET A 1 6.28 -5.17 14.10
CA MET A 1 4.97 -5.33 13.45
C MET A 1 4.26 -6.60 13.91
N THR A 2 4.18 -6.84 15.22
CA THR A 2 3.55 -8.07 15.75
C THR A 2 2.16 -7.82 16.32
N ASP A 3 1.82 -6.58 16.63
CA ASP A 3 0.50 -6.26 17.17
C ASP A 3 -0.53 -6.12 16.05
N PRO A 4 -1.76 -6.66 16.21
CA PRO A 4 -2.81 -6.61 15.20
C PRO A 4 -3.50 -5.24 15.11
N VAL A 5 -2.81 -4.14 15.48
CA VAL A 5 -3.33 -2.77 15.37
C VAL A 5 -3.38 -2.38 13.90
N PRO A 6 -4.56 -2.01 13.37
CA PRO A 6 -4.70 -1.59 11.99
C PRO A 6 -3.90 -0.32 11.69
N GLY A 7 -3.39 -0.25 10.46
CA GLY A 7 -2.84 0.95 9.85
C GLY A 7 -3.69 1.38 8.65
N VAL A 8 -3.26 2.44 7.99
CA VAL A 8 -3.89 2.94 6.77
C VAL A 8 -2.83 3.34 5.74
N CYS A 9 -3.08 3.04 4.48
CA CYS A 9 -2.28 3.54 3.36
C CYS A 9 -2.53 5.04 3.19
N TYR A 10 -1.45 5.82 3.14
CA TYR A 10 -1.52 7.28 3.09
C TYR A 10 -0.70 7.83 1.94
N SER A 11 -1.34 8.65 1.15
CA SER A 11 -0.73 9.38 0.04
C SER A 11 -1.14 10.86 0.06
N GLY A 12 -2.40 11.20 0.31
CA GLY A 12 -2.87 12.54 0.68
C GLY A 12 -2.95 13.58 -0.43
N PHE A 13 -2.75 13.20 -1.70
CA PHE A 13 -2.84 14.11 -2.83
C PHE A 13 -4.28 14.58 -3.07
N ARG A 14 -4.46 15.89 -3.20
CA ARG A 14 -5.74 16.54 -3.49
C ARG A 14 -5.93 16.80 -4.98
N ARG A 15 -7.07 17.32 -5.38
CA ARG A 15 -7.35 17.72 -6.77
C ARG A 15 -6.25 18.64 -7.32
N GLY A 16 -5.73 18.30 -8.50
CA GLY A 16 -4.62 19.02 -9.13
C GLY A 16 -3.23 18.66 -8.62
N GLN A 17 -3.14 17.76 -7.64
CA GLN A 17 -1.89 17.25 -7.11
C GLN A 17 -1.71 15.79 -7.51
N SER A 18 -0.49 15.37 -7.79
CA SER A 18 -0.12 13.95 -7.98
C SER A 18 1.38 13.77 -7.97
N PRO A 19 1.89 12.58 -7.67
CA PRO A 19 3.30 12.27 -7.84
C PRO A 19 3.74 12.41 -9.31
N LYS A 20 2.84 12.10 -10.26
CA LYS A 20 3.10 12.19 -11.71
C LYS A 20 3.27 13.62 -12.20
N SER A 21 2.51 14.58 -11.66
CA SER A 21 2.62 16.01 -12.00
C SER A 21 3.73 16.73 -11.26
N GLY A 22 4.29 16.13 -10.21
CA GLY A 22 5.26 16.76 -9.33
C GLY A 22 4.66 17.86 -8.41
N VAL A 23 3.34 18.01 -8.41
CA VAL A 23 2.63 18.93 -7.51
C VAL A 23 2.26 18.16 -6.24
N PHE A 24 2.97 18.44 -5.17
CA PHE A 24 2.80 17.76 -3.89
C PHE A 24 1.88 18.54 -2.93
N PRO A 25 1.24 17.85 -1.96
CA PRO A 25 0.55 18.52 -0.86
C PRO A 25 1.44 19.51 -0.12
N THR A 26 0.86 20.60 0.38
CA THR A 26 1.59 21.56 1.21
C THR A 26 1.80 20.99 2.62
N ARG A 27 2.69 21.64 3.38
CA ARG A 27 2.97 21.26 4.78
C ARG A 27 1.70 21.28 5.64
N GLU A 28 0.87 22.32 5.45
CA GLU A 28 -0.40 22.50 6.17
C GLU A 28 -1.39 21.40 5.80
N GLN A 29 -1.47 21.03 4.54
CA GLN A 29 -2.33 19.95 4.05
C GLN A 29 -1.90 18.58 4.61
N VAL A 30 -0.61 18.30 4.64
CA VAL A 30 -0.10 17.07 5.24
C VAL A 30 -0.38 17.03 6.74
N LEU A 31 -0.17 18.14 7.45
CA LEU A 31 -0.43 18.22 8.89
C LEU A 31 -1.92 18.04 9.21
N GLU A 32 -2.81 18.62 8.41
CA GLU A 32 -4.27 18.41 8.52
C GLU A 32 -4.61 16.93 8.41
N ASP A 33 -4.09 16.24 7.37
CA ASP A 33 -4.32 14.82 7.14
C ASP A 33 -3.81 13.95 8.30
N LEU A 34 -2.59 14.22 8.78
CA LEU A 34 -1.97 13.46 9.87
C LEU A 34 -2.74 13.60 11.18
N ARG A 35 -3.21 14.81 11.51
CA ARG A 35 -4.05 15.06 12.69
C ARG A 35 -5.38 14.33 12.57
N LEU A 36 -6.04 14.43 11.41
CA LEU A 36 -7.30 13.76 11.15
C LEU A 36 -7.19 12.22 11.35
N LEU A 37 -6.12 11.61 10.83
CA LEU A 37 -5.88 10.18 10.98
C LEU A 37 -5.53 9.80 12.44
N ALA A 38 -4.71 10.61 13.12
CA ALA A 38 -4.33 10.38 14.51
C ALA A 38 -5.54 10.52 15.46
N ASP A 39 -6.39 11.51 15.23
CA ASP A 39 -7.62 11.76 16.01
C ASP A 39 -8.66 10.65 15.81
N LEU A 40 -8.73 10.08 14.59
CA LEU A 40 -9.57 8.90 14.31
C LEU A 40 -9.11 7.64 15.04
N GLY A 41 -7.84 7.60 15.48
CA GLY A 41 -7.29 6.47 16.23
C GLY A 41 -6.15 5.74 15.54
N PHE A 42 -5.82 6.05 14.29
CA PHE A 42 -4.69 5.43 13.61
C PHE A 42 -3.36 5.73 14.30
N ARG A 43 -2.46 4.73 14.29
CA ARG A 43 -1.10 4.82 14.82
C ARG A 43 -0.05 4.37 13.80
N ARG A 44 -0.50 3.85 12.65
CA ARG A 44 0.36 3.26 11.61
C ARG A 44 -0.06 3.76 10.24
N LEU A 45 0.90 4.29 9.51
CA LEU A 45 0.74 4.70 8.11
C LEU A 45 1.57 3.79 7.23
N ARG A 46 1.11 3.51 6.02
CA ARG A 46 1.91 2.91 4.96
C ARG A 46 2.06 3.91 3.82
N MET A 47 3.30 4.14 3.39
CA MET A 47 3.65 5.00 2.25
C MET A 47 4.56 4.23 1.29
N TYR A 48 4.52 4.61 0.03
CA TYR A 48 5.03 3.77 -1.05
C TYR A 48 6.43 4.17 -1.53
N GLU A 49 6.77 5.46 -1.51
CA GLU A 49 7.98 6.01 -2.11
C GLU A 49 8.68 6.99 -1.16
N PRO A 50 10.03 6.94 -1.04
CA PRO A 50 10.80 7.81 -0.15
C PRO A 50 11.03 9.20 -0.80
N ASN A 51 9.96 9.81 -1.27
CA ASN A 51 9.97 11.11 -1.94
C ASN A 51 9.84 12.28 -0.95
N ARG A 52 9.72 13.49 -1.48
CA ARG A 52 9.54 14.72 -0.69
C ARG A 52 8.30 14.67 0.21
N HIS A 53 7.22 14.03 -0.22
CA HIS A 53 6.00 13.91 0.57
C HIS A 53 6.22 13.00 1.80
N ALA A 54 6.89 11.87 1.62
CA ALA A 54 7.23 10.97 2.73
C ALA A 54 8.17 11.63 3.74
N GLU A 55 9.18 12.38 3.27
CA GLU A 55 10.06 13.14 4.16
C GLU A 55 9.28 14.18 4.97
N MET A 56 8.42 14.98 4.32
CA MET A 56 7.58 15.97 4.98
C MET A 56 6.63 15.32 6.01
N THR A 57 6.07 14.16 5.69
CA THR A 57 5.22 13.39 6.61
C THR A 57 5.99 12.99 7.86
N LEU A 58 7.19 12.42 7.71
CA LEU A 58 8.04 12.01 8.84
C LEU A 58 8.50 13.22 9.68
N GLU A 59 8.88 14.32 9.01
CA GLU A 59 9.25 15.57 9.67
C GLU A 59 8.11 16.11 10.54
N LEU A 60 6.88 16.15 9.99
CA LEU A 60 5.70 16.63 10.73
C LEU A 60 5.33 15.72 11.89
N ILE A 61 5.39 14.40 11.70
CA ILE A 61 5.16 13.44 12.79
C ILE A 61 6.14 13.71 13.95
N ALA A 62 7.42 13.93 13.63
CA ALA A 62 8.45 14.19 14.61
C ALA A 62 8.28 15.57 15.29
N ALA A 63 8.06 16.62 14.51
CA ALA A 63 7.98 17.99 15.00
C ALA A 63 6.73 18.26 15.85
N GLU A 64 5.59 17.66 15.46
CA GLU A 64 4.31 17.82 16.16
C GLU A 64 4.08 16.74 17.25
N GLY A 65 5.01 15.81 17.41
CA GLY A 65 4.87 14.73 18.40
C GLY A 65 3.67 13.81 18.15
N LEU A 66 3.28 13.62 16.88
CA LEU A 66 2.12 12.79 16.56
C LEU A 66 2.38 11.32 16.85
N PRO A 67 1.39 10.57 17.38
CA PRO A 67 1.55 9.16 17.75
C PRO A 67 1.49 8.22 16.54
N LEU A 68 2.16 8.59 15.44
CA LEU A 68 2.15 7.88 14.17
C LEU A 68 3.53 7.29 13.87
N ARG A 69 3.54 6.10 13.27
CA ARG A 69 4.74 5.45 12.73
C ARG A 69 4.49 5.02 11.30
N VAL A 70 5.52 5.09 10.46
CA VAL A 70 5.41 4.89 9.02
C VAL A 70 6.10 3.59 8.60
N MET A 71 5.38 2.73 7.89
CA MET A 71 5.97 1.73 7.00
C MET A 71 6.21 2.42 5.66
N LEU A 72 7.47 2.57 5.29
CA LEU A 72 7.86 3.26 4.06
C LEU A 72 8.51 2.29 3.09
N GLY A 73 8.10 2.35 1.84
CA GLY A 73 8.65 1.53 0.77
C GLY A 73 9.49 2.32 -0.23
N ILE A 74 10.00 1.59 -1.21
CA ILE A 74 10.36 2.11 -2.52
C ILE A 74 9.28 1.70 -3.54
N ASP A 75 9.15 2.47 -4.60
CA ASP A 75 8.29 2.18 -5.75
C ASP A 75 9.16 1.97 -7.00
N PRO A 76 9.67 0.74 -7.19
CA PRO A 76 10.59 0.46 -8.28
C PRO A 76 9.89 0.57 -9.63
N ALA A 77 10.47 1.37 -10.52
CA ALA A 77 10.10 1.39 -11.93
C ALA A 77 10.64 0.14 -12.66
N ALA A 78 10.01 -0.21 -13.78
CA ALA A 78 10.37 -1.36 -14.59
C ALA A 78 11.87 -1.46 -14.92
N GLU A 79 12.50 -2.59 -14.64
CA GLU A 79 13.87 -2.90 -15.04
C GLU A 79 13.94 -3.81 -16.28
N TYR A 80 12.78 -4.33 -16.73
CA TYR A 80 12.63 -5.08 -17.98
C TYR A 80 11.20 -4.99 -18.54
N HIS A 81 11.03 -5.34 -19.81
CA HIS A 81 9.75 -5.31 -20.48
C HIS A 81 8.82 -6.45 -20.05
N ASN A 82 7.54 -6.12 -19.83
CA ASN A 82 6.48 -7.10 -19.65
C ASN A 82 5.57 -7.15 -20.88
N PRO A 83 5.72 -8.11 -21.78
CA PRO A 83 4.85 -8.22 -22.96
C PRO A 83 3.40 -8.59 -22.60
N GLY A 84 3.14 -9.04 -21.36
CA GLY A 84 1.81 -9.35 -20.84
C GLY A 84 1.05 -8.15 -20.28
N CYS A 85 1.70 -6.99 -20.15
CA CYS A 85 1.06 -5.79 -19.65
C CYS A 85 0.15 -5.15 -20.70
N PRO A 86 -1.17 -5.03 -20.47
CA PRO A 86 -2.09 -4.52 -21.48
C PRO A 86 -1.99 -3.01 -21.77
N TRP A 87 -1.38 -2.25 -20.86
CA TRP A 87 -1.22 -0.79 -21.00
C TRP A 87 0.19 -0.33 -21.39
N THR A 88 1.16 -1.24 -21.44
CA THR A 88 2.51 -0.99 -21.93
C THR A 88 2.95 -2.09 -22.89
N PRO A 89 2.26 -2.25 -24.06
CA PRO A 89 2.51 -3.37 -24.97
C PRO A 89 3.89 -3.32 -25.62
N GLU A 90 4.46 -2.13 -25.74
CA GLU A 90 5.77 -1.93 -26.35
C GLU A 90 6.87 -1.75 -25.30
N PRO A 91 8.10 -2.26 -25.54
CA PRO A 91 9.20 -2.04 -24.65
C PRO A 91 9.59 -0.55 -24.59
N LEU A 92 10.13 -0.14 -23.45
CA LEU A 92 10.68 1.21 -23.30
C LEU A 92 11.86 1.39 -24.26
N ALA A 93 11.95 2.58 -24.87
CA ALA A 93 13.01 2.89 -25.83
C ALA A 93 14.36 3.13 -25.15
N GLY A 94 15.44 2.76 -25.85
CA GLY A 94 16.81 3.08 -25.47
C GLY A 94 17.26 2.50 -24.11
N GLU A 95 17.94 3.33 -23.31
CA GLU A 95 18.51 2.93 -22.03
C GLU A 95 17.55 3.08 -20.83
N ARG A 96 16.25 3.24 -21.06
CA ARG A 96 15.26 3.56 -20.00
C ARG A 96 15.23 2.54 -18.88
N TYR A 97 15.38 1.25 -19.18
CA TYR A 97 15.46 0.22 -18.12
C TYR A 97 16.69 0.39 -17.23
N ALA A 98 17.83 0.76 -17.81
CA ALA A 98 19.04 1.04 -17.04
C ALA A 98 18.91 2.34 -16.22
N GLU A 99 18.21 3.36 -16.74
CA GLU A 99 17.88 4.57 -16.00
C GLU A 99 16.95 4.25 -14.82
N ASN A 100 15.93 3.43 -15.04
CA ASN A 100 15.02 2.96 -13.99
C ASN A 100 15.79 2.21 -12.91
N ALA A 101 16.69 1.29 -13.27
CA ALA A 101 17.51 0.57 -12.31
C ALA A 101 18.35 1.53 -11.42
N ARG A 102 18.96 2.57 -12.01
CA ARG A 102 19.68 3.61 -11.26
C ARG A 102 18.72 4.41 -10.33
N ARG A 103 17.52 4.74 -10.83
CA ARG A 103 16.48 5.42 -10.02
C ARG A 103 16.04 4.54 -8.83
N ASN A 104 15.85 3.24 -9.06
CA ASN A 104 15.47 2.30 -8.01
C ASN A 104 16.56 2.21 -6.93
N ASP A 105 17.84 2.17 -7.33
CA ASP A 105 18.98 2.22 -6.39
C ASP A 105 19.04 3.54 -5.62
N ALA A 106 18.70 4.65 -6.24
CA ALA A 106 18.63 5.96 -5.59
C ALA A 106 17.49 6.04 -4.58
N GLN A 107 16.29 5.48 -4.91
CA GLN A 107 15.18 5.36 -3.97
C GLN A 107 15.59 4.54 -2.73
N LEU A 108 16.30 3.42 -2.93
CA LEU A 108 16.76 2.57 -1.85
C LEU A 108 17.74 3.30 -0.91
N ALA A 109 18.66 4.07 -1.48
CA ALA A 109 19.59 4.91 -0.71
C ALA A 109 18.84 5.99 0.09
N ARG A 110 17.85 6.63 -0.54
CA ARG A 110 17.01 7.64 0.11
C ARG A 110 16.15 7.05 1.23
N LEU A 111 15.60 5.85 1.03
CA LEU A 111 14.84 5.15 2.05
C LEU A 111 15.70 4.89 3.29
N LEU A 112 16.95 4.43 3.12
CA LEU A 112 17.89 4.22 4.23
C LEU A 112 18.24 5.54 4.94
N GLU A 113 18.43 6.63 4.21
CA GLU A 113 18.68 7.95 4.79
C GLU A 113 17.50 8.40 5.68
N LEU A 114 16.27 8.31 5.17
CA LEU A 114 15.07 8.67 5.94
C LEU A 114 14.87 7.74 7.13
N ALA A 115 15.12 6.44 6.96
CA ALA A 115 15.02 5.46 8.04
C ALA A 115 15.99 5.78 9.18
N GLY A 116 17.23 6.16 8.90
CA GLY A 116 18.19 6.57 9.92
C GLY A 116 17.82 7.90 10.58
N ARG A 117 17.38 8.89 9.80
CA ARG A 117 17.02 10.23 10.32
C ARG A 117 15.77 10.18 11.21
N TYR A 118 14.80 9.35 10.89
CA TYR A 118 13.49 9.28 11.56
C TYR A 118 13.22 7.91 12.19
N GLU A 119 14.24 7.20 12.64
CA GLU A 119 14.17 5.80 13.13
C GLU A 119 13.02 5.57 14.11
N LYS A 120 12.82 6.48 15.08
CA LYS A 120 11.75 6.38 16.09
C LYS A 120 10.33 6.42 15.51
N HIS A 121 10.18 7.01 14.33
CA HIS A 121 8.90 7.16 13.62
C HIS A 121 8.74 6.14 12.48
N MET A 122 9.73 5.28 12.27
CA MET A 122 9.64 4.19 11.31
C MET A 122 9.05 2.95 11.96
N LEU A 123 8.22 2.24 11.23
CA LEU A 123 7.62 0.96 11.62
C LEU A 123 8.32 -0.22 10.94
N ALA A 124 8.54 -0.11 9.65
CA ALA A 124 9.14 -1.12 8.78
C ALA A 124 9.52 -0.51 7.43
N LEU A 125 10.29 -1.26 6.63
CA LEU A 125 10.67 -0.90 5.27
C LEU A 125 10.10 -1.91 4.26
N SER A 126 9.77 -1.46 3.03
CA SER A 126 9.38 -2.33 1.93
C SER A 126 10.28 -2.16 0.73
N VAL A 127 10.68 -3.27 0.12
CA VAL A 127 11.55 -3.29 -1.08
C VAL A 127 10.79 -3.10 -2.39
N GLY A 128 9.48 -2.91 -2.35
CA GLY A 128 8.66 -2.70 -3.53
C GLY A 128 7.18 -2.93 -3.25
N ASN A 129 6.39 -2.72 -4.30
CA ASN A 129 4.94 -2.84 -4.31
C ASN A 129 4.48 -3.37 -5.67
N GLU A 130 3.92 -4.60 -5.71
CA GLU A 130 3.37 -5.21 -6.92
C GLU A 130 4.30 -5.15 -8.14
N ASN A 131 5.56 -5.54 -7.94
CA ASN A 131 6.56 -5.55 -9.01
C ASN A 131 6.69 -6.91 -9.73
N ARG A 132 5.79 -7.87 -9.44
CA ARG A 132 5.84 -9.23 -9.99
C ARG A 132 4.58 -9.69 -10.72
N PRO A 133 3.41 -9.02 -10.66
CA PRO A 133 2.21 -9.54 -11.29
C PRO A 133 2.35 -9.57 -12.81
N SER A 134 1.82 -10.62 -13.44
CA SER A 134 1.92 -10.83 -14.89
C SER A 134 1.32 -9.71 -15.76
N TRP A 135 0.42 -8.92 -15.19
CA TRP A 135 -0.21 -7.75 -15.81
C TRP A 135 0.51 -6.43 -15.49
N GLY A 136 1.49 -6.44 -14.56
CA GLY A 136 2.16 -5.23 -14.08
C GLY A 136 3.04 -4.56 -15.13
N ALA A 137 3.11 -3.23 -15.10
CA ALA A 137 4.02 -2.46 -15.94
C ALA A 137 5.44 -2.37 -15.34
N ASP A 138 5.53 -2.26 -14.01
CA ASP A 138 6.75 -1.94 -13.29
C ASP A 138 7.43 -3.19 -12.72
N LEU A 139 7.79 -4.13 -13.61
CA LEU A 139 8.40 -5.39 -13.22
C LEU A 139 9.88 -5.26 -12.85
N VAL A 140 10.22 -5.91 -11.73
CA VAL A 140 11.60 -6.08 -11.24
C VAL A 140 11.83 -7.57 -10.93
N THR A 141 13.02 -8.10 -11.21
CA THR A 141 13.28 -9.53 -10.99
C THR A 141 13.30 -9.89 -9.50
N ALA A 142 13.01 -11.15 -9.17
CA ALA A 142 13.06 -11.61 -7.78
C ALA A 142 14.47 -11.46 -7.18
N GLU A 143 15.52 -11.73 -7.97
CA GLU A 143 16.93 -11.58 -7.57
C GLU A 143 17.23 -10.10 -7.22
N ARG A 144 16.66 -9.18 -7.97
CA ARG A 144 16.84 -7.74 -7.72
C ARG A 144 16.16 -7.31 -6.43
N LEU A 145 14.94 -7.80 -6.20
CA LEU A 145 14.21 -7.57 -4.94
C LEU A 145 14.93 -8.20 -3.74
N CYS A 146 15.54 -9.40 -3.89
CA CYS A 146 16.40 -10.00 -2.88
C CYS A 146 17.62 -9.12 -2.58
N ALA A 147 18.26 -8.55 -3.60
CA ALA A 147 19.39 -7.64 -3.42
C ALA A 147 18.96 -6.37 -2.65
N PHE A 148 17.78 -5.82 -2.95
CA PHE A 148 17.21 -4.70 -2.20
C PHE A 148 16.96 -5.06 -0.73
N ALA A 149 16.38 -6.24 -0.46
CA ALA A 149 16.12 -6.72 0.90
C ALA A 149 17.41 -6.82 1.72
N ARG A 150 18.43 -7.46 1.16
CA ARG A 150 19.76 -7.58 1.81
C ARG A 150 20.35 -6.22 2.12
N ARG A 151 20.27 -5.27 1.19
CA ARG A 151 20.81 -3.91 1.36
C ARG A 151 20.06 -3.13 2.44
N LEU A 152 18.72 -3.21 2.50
CA LEU A 152 17.92 -2.57 3.56
C LEU A 152 18.22 -3.19 4.93
N LYS A 153 18.32 -4.51 5.02
CA LYS A 153 18.66 -5.22 6.28
C LYS A 153 20.07 -4.91 6.76
N ALA A 154 21.03 -4.76 5.87
CA ALA A 154 22.39 -4.37 6.23
C ALA A 154 22.50 -2.90 6.67
N GLY A 155 21.63 -2.03 6.16
CA GLY A 155 21.67 -0.59 6.41
C GLY A 155 20.72 -0.08 7.48
N SER A 156 19.83 -0.94 8.03
CA SER A 156 18.88 -0.55 9.06
C SER A 156 18.58 -1.68 10.04
N GLY A 157 18.17 -1.34 11.27
CA GLY A 157 17.67 -2.31 12.26
C GLY A 157 16.14 -2.56 12.15
N LEU A 158 15.48 -2.05 11.10
CA LEU A 158 14.04 -2.11 10.93
C LEU A 158 13.62 -3.40 10.22
N PRO A 159 12.40 -3.93 10.49
CA PRO A 159 11.86 -5.04 9.73
C PRO A 159 11.72 -4.70 8.25
N VAL A 160 12.14 -5.61 7.38
CA VAL A 160 12.09 -5.46 5.91
C VAL A 160 11.10 -6.47 5.31
N GLY A 161 10.19 -6.00 4.47
CA GLY A 161 9.24 -6.82 3.74
C GLY A 161 9.12 -6.44 2.27
N TYR A 162 8.27 -7.16 1.57
CA TYR A 162 7.80 -6.88 0.22
C TYR A 162 6.28 -7.00 0.17
N CYS A 163 5.61 -6.18 -0.62
CA CYS A 163 4.16 -6.11 -0.69
C CYS A 163 3.68 -6.54 -2.07
N GLU A 164 2.83 -7.59 -2.12
CA GLU A 164 2.43 -8.21 -3.36
C GLU A 164 1.05 -8.87 -3.25
N GLY A 165 0.40 -9.06 -4.38
CA GLY A 165 -0.83 -9.84 -4.48
C GLY A 165 -0.68 -11.27 -3.98
N ALA A 166 -1.71 -11.80 -3.31
CA ALA A 166 -1.67 -13.15 -2.72
C ALA A 166 -1.34 -14.25 -3.74
N TRP A 167 -1.65 -14.04 -5.02
CA TRP A 167 -1.42 -15.00 -6.10
C TRP A 167 0.03 -15.16 -6.51
N GLU A 168 0.84 -14.14 -6.34
CA GLU A 168 2.24 -14.14 -6.76
C GLU A 168 3.16 -14.83 -5.74
N TRP A 169 2.81 -14.80 -4.46
CA TRP A 169 3.64 -15.29 -3.37
C TRP A 169 4.08 -16.76 -3.49
N PRO A 170 3.27 -17.72 -3.99
CA PRO A 170 3.72 -19.09 -4.18
C PRO A 170 4.97 -19.22 -5.08
N GLY A 171 5.16 -18.29 -6.01
CA GLY A 171 6.33 -18.22 -6.90
C GLY A 171 7.57 -17.50 -6.33
N LEU A 172 7.48 -16.95 -5.10
CA LEU A 172 8.48 -16.03 -4.55
C LEU A 172 9.17 -16.56 -3.28
N ALA A 173 9.32 -17.89 -3.15
CA ALA A 173 9.87 -18.50 -1.95
C ALA A 173 11.32 -18.03 -1.63
N GLU A 174 12.15 -17.80 -2.66
CA GLU A 174 13.51 -17.28 -2.48
C GLU A 174 13.47 -15.86 -1.91
N LEU A 175 12.69 -14.96 -2.51
CA LEU A 175 12.51 -13.62 -1.99
C LEU A 175 11.95 -13.66 -0.56
N ALA A 176 10.93 -14.47 -0.31
CA ALA A 176 10.34 -14.62 1.02
C ALA A 176 11.38 -15.04 2.08
N SER A 177 12.42 -15.80 1.70
CA SER A 177 13.49 -16.20 2.63
C SER A 177 14.35 -15.03 3.11
N GLU A 178 14.47 -13.97 2.33
CA GLU A 178 15.24 -12.77 2.64
C GLU A 178 14.45 -11.74 3.49
N LEU A 179 13.14 -11.92 3.64
CA LEU A 179 12.26 -10.93 4.26
C LEU A 179 11.94 -11.26 5.72
N ASP A 180 11.63 -10.25 6.52
CA ASP A 180 11.19 -10.40 7.90
C ASP A 180 9.66 -10.56 8.00
N PHE A 181 8.93 -10.10 6.98
CA PHE A 181 7.48 -10.29 6.84
C PHE A 181 7.07 -10.31 5.36
N ILE A 182 5.94 -10.94 5.12
CA ILE A 182 5.28 -11.07 3.81
C ILE A 182 4.10 -10.12 3.77
N GLY A 183 4.15 -9.11 2.91
CA GLY A 183 3.04 -8.18 2.69
C GLY A 183 2.05 -8.74 1.67
N VAL A 184 0.81 -8.94 2.09
CA VAL A 184 -0.24 -9.54 1.24
C VAL A 184 -1.27 -8.49 0.87
N HIS A 185 -1.59 -8.38 -0.42
CA HIS A 185 -2.74 -7.62 -0.91
C HIS A 185 -3.89 -8.58 -1.18
N SER A 186 -5.09 -8.21 -0.73
CA SER A 186 -6.32 -8.97 -0.98
C SER A 186 -7.45 -8.03 -1.33
N TYR A 187 -7.92 -8.12 -2.57
CA TYR A 187 -8.96 -7.29 -3.15
C TYR A 187 -10.10 -8.11 -3.73
N PRO A 188 -11.04 -8.60 -2.89
CA PRO A 188 -12.19 -9.39 -3.37
C PRO A 188 -12.99 -8.67 -4.45
N GLN A 189 -13.14 -7.35 -4.34
CA GLN A 189 -13.93 -6.54 -5.24
C GLN A 189 -13.40 -6.56 -6.68
N TRP A 190 -12.07 -6.52 -6.89
CA TRP A 190 -11.44 -6.67 -8.20
C TRP A 190 -11.64 -8.07 -8.81
N ASN A 191 -11.89 -9.08 -7.97
CA ASN A 191 -12.17 -10.44 -8.41
C ASN A 191 -13.67 -10.73 -8.58
N ARG A 192 -14.52 -9.68 -8.62
CA ARG A 192 -15.99 -9.79 -8.71
C ARG A 192 -16.61 -10.66 -7.62
N VAL A 193 -15.97 -10.73 -6.45
CA VAL A 193 -16.48 -11.47 -5.31
C VAL A 193 -17.57 -10.63 -4.64
N PRO A 194 -18.77 -11.18 -4.42
CA PRO A 194 -19.84 -10.48 -3.71
C PRO A 194 -19.44 -10.13 -2.28
N LEU A 195 -19.94 -9.02 -1.75
CA LEU A 195 -19.63 -8.54 -0.40
C LEU A 195 -19.79 -9.63 0.67
N ARG A 196 -20.87 -10.41 0.61
CA ARG A 196 -21.15 -11.53 1.55
C ARG A 196 -20.07 -12.62 1.54
N GLU A 197 -19.26 -12.72 0.50
CA GLU A 197 -18.22 -13.74 0.31
C GLU A 197 -16.80 -13.17 0.45
N ALA A 198 -16.70 -11.84 0.61
CA ALA A 198 -15.43 -11.11 0.55
C ALA A 198 -14.45 -11.53 1.66
N ILE A 199 -14.93 -11.76 2.87
CA ILE A 199 -14.09 -12.20 3.99
C ILE A 199 -13.56 -13.60 3.75
N GLY A 200 -14.41 -14.53 3.28
CA GLY A 200 -13.94 -15.88 2.92
C GLY A 200 -12.93 -15.87 1.76
N HIS A 201 -13.01 -14.89 0.85
CA HIS A 201 -11.99 -14.72 -0.19
C HIS A 201 -10.65 -14.29 0.41
N MET A 202 -10.63 -13.28 1.27
CA MET A 202 -9.42 -12.84 1.97
C MET A 202 -8.81 -13.98 2.81
N GLU A 203 -9.61 -14.78 3.49
CA GLU A 203 -9.13 -15.94 4.23
C GLU A 203 -8.41 -16.95 3.32
N ARG A 204 -9.01 -17.29 2.18
CA ARG A 204 -8.37 -18.17 1.19
C ARG A 204 -7.07 -17.60 0.62
N ASP A 205 -6.98 -16.28 0.44
CA ASP A 205 -5.74 -15.62 0.02
C ASP A 205 -4.64 -15.81 1.07
N LEU A 206 -4.94 -15.56 2.33
CA LEU A 206 -3.99 -15.75 3.44
C LEU A 206 -3.60 -17.22 3.62
N GLU A 207 -4.55 -18.14 3.52
CA GLU A 207 -4.29 -19.58 3.59
C GLU A 207 -3.37 -20.03 2.45
N ARG A 208 -3.59 -19.55 1.23
CA ARG A 208 -2.71 -19.84 0.06
C ARG A 208 -1.28 -19.40 0.33
N VAL A 209 -1.09 -18.17 0.81
CA VAL A 209 0.25 -17.65 1.12
C VAL A 209 0.87 -18.43 2.27
N SER A 210 0.14 -18.70 3.34
CA SER A 210 0.63 -19.48 4.48
C SER A 210 1.03 -20.91 4.09
N ALA A 211 0.27 -21.56 3.22
CA ALA A 211 0.57 -22.90 2.74
C ALA A 211 1.82 -22.93 1.85
N ALA A 212 2.00 -21.92 1.00
CA ALA A 212 3.17 -21.81 0.13
C ALA A 212 4.44 -21.39 0.89
N LEU A 213 4.31 -20.61 1.96
CA LEU A 213 5.41 -20.01 2.70
C LEU A 213 5.27 -20.30 4.22
N PRO A 214 5.37 -21.54 4.65
CA PRO A 214 5.14 -21.95 6.03
C PRO A 214 6.09 -21.25 7.01
N GLY A 215 5.53 -20.80 8.14
CA GLY A 215 6.29 -20.14 9.21
C GLY A 215 6.65 -18.67 8.95
N ARG A 216 6.28 -18.10 7.81
CA ARG A 216 6.49 -16.68 7.52
C ARG A 216 5.43 -15.82 8.19
N LYS A 217 5.86 -14.64 8.67
CA LYS A 217 4.94 -13.65 9.24
C LYS A 217 4.19 -12.96 8.12
N LEU A 218 2.87 -13.00 8.15
CA LEU A 218 2.01 -12.29 7.21
C LEU A 218 1.57 -10.94 7.77
N VAL A 219 1.49 -9.96 6.89
CA VAL A 219 0.87 -8.65 7.11
C VAL A 219 -0.04 -8.38 5.93
N VAL A 220 -1.31 -8.08 6.13
CA VAL A 220 -2.16 -7.62 5.04
C VAL A 220 -1.82 -6.15 4.78
N THR A 221 -1.00 -5.90 3.77
CA THR A 221 -0.48 -4.57 3.48
C THR A 221 -1.43 -3.71 2.66
N GLU A 222 -2.40 -4.35 2.00
CA GLU A 222 -3.54 -3.66 1.41
C GLU A 222 -4.79 -4.54 1.42
N PHE A 223 -5.90 -3.94 1.82
CA PHE A 223 -7.26 -4.40 1.63
C PHE A 223 -8.19 -3.21 1.71
N GLY A 224 -9.27 -3.23 0.98
CA GLY A 224 -10.20 -2.12 0.91
C GLY A 224 -11.47 -2.47 0.15
N TRP A 225 -12.35 -1.46 0.03
CA TRP A 225 -13.58 -1.54 -0.75
C TRP A 225 -13.86 -0.19 -1.39
N ALA A 226 -13.83 -0.11 -2.73
CA ALA A 226 -14.15 1.12 -3.46
C ALA A 226 -15.64 1.46 -3.30
N THR A 227 -15.92 2.74 -3.09
CA THR A 227 -17.29 3.23 -2.84
C THR A 227 -18.03 3.64 -4.10
N GLU A 228 -17.33 3.71 -5.23
CA GLU A 228 -17.88 3.96 -6.56
C GLU A 228 -17.07 3.18 -7.59
N SER A 229 -17.72 2.70 -8.68
CA SER A 229 -17.03 1.99 -9.76
C SER A 229 -17.88 1.96 -11.01
N ASP A 230 -17.26 2.24 -12.16
CA ASP A 230 -17.77 1.95 -13.50
C ASP A 230 -17.01 0.80 -14.19
N SER A 231 -16.08 0.16 -13.47
CA SER A 231 -15.26 -0.92 -13.99
C SER A 231 -16.07 -2.20 -14.22
N PRO A 232 -15.99 -2.81 -15.43
CA PRO A 232 -16.60 -4.12 -15.68
C PRO A 232 -15.92 -5.26 -14.90
N GLN A 233 -14.75 -5.01 -14.30
CA GLN A 233 -14.03 -5.98 -13.49
C GLN A 233 -14.57 -6.05 -12.05
N MET A 234 -15.48 -5.16 -11.67
CA MET A 234 -16.12 -5.15 -10.34
C MET A 234 -17.62 -5.42 -10.43
N LEU A 235 -18.22 -5.76 -9.28
CA LEU A 235 -19.67 -5.73 -9.10
C LEU A 235 -20.09 -4.30 -8.73
N THR A 236 -20.32 -3.46 -9.73
CA THR A 236 -20.53 -2.01 -9.56
C THR A 236 -21.67 -1.65 -8.60
N ARG A 237 -22.69 -2.49 -8.46
CA ARG A 237 -23.81 -2.30 -7.54
C ARG A 237 -23.40 -2.38 -6.05
N GLU A 238 -22.27 -3.03 -5.77
CA GLU A 238 -21.74 -3.19 -4.43
C GLU A 238 -20.65 -2.15 -4.11
N ALA A 239 -20.23 -1.35 -5.09
CA ALA A 239 -19.35 -0.20 -4.88
C ALA A 239 -20.15 0.94 -4.23
N SER A 240 -20.13 1.01 -2.90
CA SER A 240 -20.90 1.98 -2.11
C SER A 240 -20.28 2.18 -0.72
N GLU A 241 -20.56 3.32 -0.09
CA GLU A 241 -20.12 3.60 1.28
C GLU A 241 -20.68 2.60 2.31
N PRO A 242 -21.97 2.18 2.25
CA PRO A 242 -22.46 1.13 3.16
C PRO A 242 -21.69 -0.18 3.00
N SER A 243 -21.41 -0.62 1.75
CA SER A 243 -20.63 -1.84 1.50
C SER A 243 -19.20 -1.72 2.02
N GLN A 244 -18.57 -0.55 1.85
CA GLN A 244 -17.24 -0.27 2.42
C GLN A 244 -17.25 -0.42 3.94
N ALA A 245 -18.22 0.18 4.63
CA ALA A 245 -18.32 0.12 6.08
C ALA A 245 -18.55 -1.32 6.57
N GLU A 246 -19.42 -2.09 5.91
CA GLU A 246 -19.67 -3.49 6.22
C GLU A 246 -18.42 -4.35 6.03
N TYR A 247 -17.77 -4.23 4.87
CA TYR A 247 -16.54 -4.97 4.56
C TYR A 247 -15.42 -4.67 5.55
N LEU A 248 -15.10 -3.39 5.77
CA LEU A 248 -14.00 -3.00 6.64
C LEU A 248 -14.23 -3.43 8.09
N LYS A 249 -15.46 -3.33 8.59
CA LYS A 249 -15.81 -3.84 9.93
C LYS A 249 -15.54 -5.35 10.07
N ALA A 250 -16.00 -6.12 9.10
CA ALA A 250 -15.80 -7.57 9.11
C ALA A 250 -14.33 -7.95 8.96
N ALA A 251 -13.60 -7.31 8.03
CA ALA A 251 -12.19 -7.55 7.77
C ALA A 251 -11.30 -7.19 8.98
N LEU A 252 -11.50 -6.02 9.58
CA LEU A 252 -10.74 -5.59 10.77
C LEU A 252 -10.97 -6.53 11.95
N ARG A 253 -12.22 -6.95 12.19
CA ARG A 253 -12.52 -7.95 13.19
C ARG A 253 -11.76 -9.25 12.91
N ARG A 254 -11.84 -9.74 11.67
CA ARG A 254 -11.18 -10.99 11.28
C ARG A 254 -9.66 -10.92 11.42
N MET A 255 -9.02 -9.81 11.01
CA MET A 255 -7.58 -9.63 11.16
C MET A 255 -7.15 -9.57 12.62
N ARG A 256 -7.90 -8.87 13.46
CA ARG A 256 -7.65 -8.83 14.92
C ARG A 256 -7.78 -10.22 15.54
N ASP A 257 -8.83 -10.95 15.23
CA ASP A 257 -9.09 -12.30 15.78
C ASP A 257 -8.01 -13.31 15.33
N ALA A 258 -7.43 -13.10 14.13
CA ALA A 258 -6.30 -13.88 13.59
C ALA A 258 -4.92 -13.41 14.08
N GLY A 259 -4.83 -12.28 14.77
CA GLY A 259 -3.55 -11.68 15.15
C GLY A 259 -2.70 -11.20 13.97
N VAL A 260 -3.33 -10.89 12.83
CA VAL A 260 -2.65 -10.46 11.59
C VAL A 260 -2.66 -8.93 11.51
N PRO A 261 -1.50 -8.26 11.50
CA PRO A 261 -1.42 -6.82 11.26
C PRO A 261 -1.93 -6.47 9.85
N CYS A 262 -2.58 -5.31 9.72
CA CYS A 262 -3.14 -4.93 8.43
C CYS A 262 -3.11 -3.42 8.18
N PHE A 263 -3.23 -3.04 6.89
CA PHE A 263 -3.34 -1.65 6.44
C PHE A 263 -4.53 -1.52 5.49
N ILE A 264 -5.43 -0.61 5.83
CA ILE A 264 -6.60 -0.30 4.99
C ILE A 264 -6.14 0.52 3.79
N PHE A 265 -6.53 0.12 2.61
CA PHE A 265 -6.40 0.91 1.39
C PHE A 265 -7.71 1.64 1.12
N GLU A 266 -7.83 2.98 1.30
CA GLU A 266 -6.79 3.89 1.72
C GLU A 266 -7.38 5.06 2.57
N ALA A 267 -6.55 5.99 3.01
CA ALA A 267 -7.01 7.10 3.86
C ALA A 267 -7.99 8.05 3.14
N PHE A 268 -7.64 8.50 1.94
CA PHE A 268 -8.35 9.54 1.20
C PHE A 268 -8.64 9.11 -0.23
N ASP A 269 -9.77 9.55 -0.77
CA ASP A 269 -10.03 9.46 -2.20
C ASP A 269 -8.97 10.26 -2.98
N GLU A 270 -8.46 9.68 -4.06
CA GLU A 270 -7.36 10.24 -4.84
C GLU A 270 -7.76 10.48 -6.30
N PRO A 271 -8.21 11.70 -6.65
CA PRO A 271 -8.77 12.01 -7.96
C PRO A 271 -7.77 11.90 -9.13
N TRP A 272 -6.48 11.78 -8.83
CA TRP A 272 -5.41 11.64 -9.82
C TRP A 272 -5.18 10.19 -10.29
N LYS A 273 -5.69 9.20 -9.56
CA LYS A 273 -5.53 7.77 -9.88
C LYS A 273 -6.45 7.34 -11.03
N GLY A 274 -6.08 6.23 -11.65
CA GLY A 274 -6.88 5.57 -12.68
C GLY A 274 -7.09 6.40 -13.96
N GLY A 275 -8.17 6.08 -14.68
CA GLY A 275 -8.53 6.69 -15.96
C GLY A 275 -9.23 8.06 -15.84
N SER A 276 -9.80 8.53 -16.97
CA SER A 276 -10.47 9.84 -17.05
C SER A 276 -11.89 9.86 -16.47
N SER A 277 -12.51 8.70 -16.26
CA SER A 277 -13.85 8.62 -15.68
C SER A 277 -13.87 9.15 -14.25
N GLY A 278 -14.95 9.85 -13.89
CA GLY A 278 -15.19 10.28 -12.50
C GLY A 278 -15.46 9.11 -11.57
N SER A 279 -16.09 8.05 -12.08
CA SER A 279 -16.45 6.82 -11.34
C SER A 279 -15.40 5.72 -11.44
N GLU A 280 -14.19 6.04 -11.90
CA GLU A 280 -13.05 5.11 -11.89
C GLU A 280 -12.75 4.63 -10.46
N PRO A 281 -12.81 3.33 -10.16
CA PRO A 281 -12.71 2.82 -8.79
C PRO A 281 -11.42 3.22 -8.07
N GLU A 282 -10.30 3.39 -8.79
CA GLU A 282 -9.03 3.81 -8.20
C GLU A 282 -9.09 5.17 -7.50
N LYS A 283 -10.13 5.97 -7.75
CA LYS A 283 -10.35 7.27 -7.11
C LYS A 283 -11.14 7.19 -5.81
N HIS A 284 -11.76 6.04 -5.48
CA HIS A 284 -12.84 5.95 -4.49
C HIS A 284 -12.60 4.95 -3.36
N TRP A 285 -11.34 4.57 -3.08
CA TRP A 285 -10.98 3.66 -2.00
C TRP A 285 -10.91 4.33 -0.62
N GLY A 286 -10.82 5.65 -0.56
CA GLY A 286 -10.60 6.43 0.67
C GLY A 286 -11.65 6.17 1.75
N LEU A 287 -11.23 6.28 3.02
CA LEU A 287 -12.11 6.43 4.18
C LEU A 287 -12.73 7.84 4.19
N PHE A 288 -11.96 8.81 3.73
CA PHE A 288 -12.37 10.19 3.54
C PHE A 288 -12.42 10.53 2.05
N ARG A 289 -13.28 11.45 1.69
CA ARG A 289 -13.30 12.03 0.33
C ARG A 289 -12.10 12.96 0.12
N GLU A 290 -11.89 13.39 -1.12
CA GLU A 290 -10.80 14.31 -1.47
C GLU A 290 -10.81 15.63 -0.69
N ASP A 291 -11.99 16.08 -0.25
CA ASP A 291 -12.20 17.29 0.55
C ASP A 291 -12.08 17.06 2.07
N ARG A 292 -11.68 15.84 2.47
CA ARG A 292 -11.53 15.37 3.85
C ARG A 292 -12.84 15.18 4.60
N SER A 293 -13.99 15.31 3.96
CA SER A 293 -15.26 14.87 4.56
C SER A 293 -15.27 13.34 4.73
N GLY A 294 -15.70 12.87 5.90
CA GLY A 294 -15.74 11.44 6.21
C GLY A 294 -16.81 10.71 5.39
N LYS A 295 -16.49 9.51 4.89
CA LYS A 295 -17.50 8.58 4.43
C LYS A 295 -18.20 7.90 5.62
N ILE A 296 -19.26 7.14 5.37
CA ILE A 296 -20.06 6.47 6.44
C ILE A 296 -19.17 5.70 7.43
N VAL A 297 -18.15 5.02 6.95
CA VAL A 297 -17.23 4.21 7.75
C VAL A 297 -16.50 5.01 8.83
N VAL A 298 -16.20 6.28 8.59
CA VAL A 298 -15.47 7.14 9.54
C VAL A 298 -16.22 7.31 10.86
N GLY A 299 -17.53 7.37 10.83
CA GLY A 299 -18.37 7.46 12.03
C GLY A 299 -18.28 6.26 12.98
N GLU A 300 -17.76 5.15 12.49
CA GLU A 300 -17.72 3.90 13.26
C GLU A 300 -16.30 3.31 13.42
N ILE A 301 -15.40 3.56 12.48
CA ILE A 301 -14.11 2.86 12.36
C ILE A 301 -13.24 3.01 13.62
N GLY A 302 -13.28 4.16 14.28
CA GLY A 302 -12.55 4.40 15.54
C GLY A 302 -12.89 3.41 16.66
N LYS A 303 -14.04 2.73 16.58
CA LYS A 303 -14.42 1.67 17.52
C LYS A 303 -13.75 0.34 17.19
N TRP A 304 -13.17 0.19 16.00
CA TRP A 304 -12.60 -1.05 15.49
C TRP A 304 -11.06 -0.99 15.45
N LEU A 305 -10.46 0.21 15.54
CA LEU A 305 -9.02 0.46 15.64
C LEU A 305 -8.53 0.24 17.09
#